data_913d1214e3ce8dd0caf0f0916b3d06f5
#
_entry.id   913d1214e3ce8dd0caf0f0916b3d06f5
#
_cell.length_a   1.000
_cell.length_b   1.000
_cell.length_c   1.000
_cell.angle_alpha   90.00
_cell.angle_beta   90.00
_cell.angle_gamma   90.00
#
_symmetry.space_group_name_H-M   'P 1'
#
loop_
_entity.id
_entity.type
_entity.pdbx_description
1 polymer ?
#
loop_
_entity_poly.entity_id
_entity_poly.type
_entity_poly.pdbx_seq_one_letter_code
_entity_poly.pdbx_strand_id
1 'polypeptide(L)'
;SDATFTPVGDDIRFGLTAIRNVGANVVDRIVETRTEQGRFTDFNDFMAKVPALVCNKRVIESLVKGGAFDEMGHGRRALVAIHEQAVDQYVETKRNEAIGQDSLFGGLDEDFSAISVKVPALDEWDKRTLLAFEREMLGLYVSDHPLTGLERTLALARDVSIGQLVTDESREEESSVTVAGLVTSVTRKMNRKGEQYAVITIEDLEGAVNVLLFPRDYQRSSTLLVEDSVVRVTGRVTRGRDEALELKCTDIAPLDLSHGAGDQPVVIALPAVRVTAPVVEQLKDVLATHPGVAEVHLRLLSAGRVTVMRLDERLRVAPTPALMADLKALLGPACLSA
;
A
#
# COMPACT_ATOMS: atom_id res chain seq x y z
N SER A 1 -12.95 4.10 15.67
CA SER A 1 -13.60 4.90 14.62
C SER A 1 -15.06 5.14 14.95
N ASP A 2 -15.58 6.30 14.58
CA ASP A 2 -16.99 6.68 14.73
C ASP A 2 -17.68 6.71 13.37
N ALA A 3 -18.93 7.18 13.30
CA ALA A 3 -19.67 7.23 12.04
C ALA A 3 -18.98 8.12 11.01
N THR A 4 -18.49 9.28 11.44
CA THR A 4 -17.82 10.27 10.59
C THR A 4 -16.33 10.38 10.91
N PHE A 5 -15.60 11.06 10.04
CA PHE A 5 -14.21 11.42 10.30
C PHE A 5 -14.10 12.24 11.58
N THR A 6 -13.18 11.87 12.46
CA THR A 6 -13.04 12.48 13.78
C THR A 6 -11.58 12.88 14.02
N PRO A 7 -11.28 14.14 14.36
CA PRO A 7 -9.93 14.55 14.75
C PRO A 7 -9.56 13.92 16.08
N VAL A 8 -8.34 13.38 16.19
CA VAL A 8 -7.78 12.78 17.42
C VAL A 8 -6.34 13.25 17.56
N GLY A 9 -6.13 14.31 18.33
CA GLY A 9 -4.82 14.99 18.38
C GLY A 9 -4.50 15.61 17.03
N ASP A 10 -3.34 15.26 16.50
CA ASP A 10 -2.87 15.69 15.16
C ASP A 10 -3.32 14.76 14.03
N ASP A 11 -4.02 13.67 14.36
CA ASP A 11 -4.47 12.65 13.41
C ASP A 11 -5.96 12.81 13.07
N ILE A 12 -6.37 12.21 11.94
CA ILE A 12 -7.77 12.08 11.53
C ILE A 12 -8.15 10.60 11.56
N ARG A 13 -9.09 10.25 12.47
CA ARG A 13 -9.65 8.91 12.49
C ARG A 13 -10.70 8.75 11.40
N PHE A 14 -10.57 7.69 10.60
CA PHE A 14 -11.45 7.40 9.49
C PHE A 14 -12.87 7.06 9.98
N GLY A 15 -13.89 7.63 9.31
CA GLY A 15 -15.29 7.36 9.61
C GLY A 15 -15.78 6.05 8.99
N LEU A 16 -16.46 5.19 9.77
CA LEU A 16 -16.92 3.89 9.31
C LEU A 16 -17.96 3.97 8.19
N THR A 17 -18.74 5.05 8.11
CA THR A 17 -19.74 5.26 7.03
C THR A 17 -19.11 5.50 5.66
N ALA A 18 -17.82 5.83 5.59
CA ALA A 18 -17.10 5.97 4.35
C ALA A 18 -16.67 4.62 3.74
N ILE A 19 -16.79 3.51 4.50
CA ILE A 19 -16.50 2.16 4.00
C ILE A 19 -17.62 1.72 3.08
N ARG A 20 -17.28 1.29 1.88
CA ARG A 20 -18.23 0.76 0.88
C ARG A 20 -19.08 -0.36 1.48
N ASN A 21 -20.37 -0.40 1.17
CA ASN A 21 -21.36 -1.36 1.66
C ASN A 21 -21.65 -1.29 3.17
N VAL A 22 -21.10 -0.34 3.90
CA VAL A 22 -21.37 -0.16 5.34
C VAL A 22 -22.30 1.04 5.49
N GLY A 23 -23.59 0.77 5.69
CA GLY A 23 -24.62 1.82 5.82
C GLY A 23 -24.58 2.52 7.19
N ALA A 24 -25.06 3.75 7.25
CA ALA A 24 -25.11 4.55 8.49
C ALA A 24 -25.79 3.80 9.64
N ASN A 25 -26.94 3.17 9.40
CA ASN A 25 -27.65 2.38 10.43
C ASN A 25 -26.79 1.26 11.03
N VAL A 26 -25.94 0.62 10.22
CA VAL A 26 -25.02 -0.43 10.69
C VAL A 26 -23.96 0.19 11.60
N VAL A 27 -23.40 1.31 11.18
CA VAL A 27 -22.38 2.04 11.94
C VAL A 27 -22.93 2.54 13.27
N ASP A 28 -24.13 3.12 13.27
CA ASP A 28 -24.80 3.58 14.50
C ASP A 28 -24.92 2.46 15.50
N ARG A 29 -25.34 1.26 15.07
CA ARG A 29 -25.42 0.08 15.95
C ARG A 29 -24.07 -0.40 16.45
N ILE A 30 -23.02 -0.35 15.66
CA ILE A 30 -21.66 -0.66 16.10
C ILE A 30 -21.20 0.31 17.19
N VAL A 31 -21.43 1.61 16.99
CA VAL A 31 -21.04 2.66 17.92
C VAL A 31 -21.85 2.58 19.23
N GLU A 32 -23.17 2.38 19.13
CA GLU A 32 -24.05 2.17 20.28
C GLU A 32 -23.57 0.97 21.11
N THR A 33 -23.39 -0.19 20.47
CA THR A 33 -22.93 -1.42 21.16
C THR A 33 -21.58 -1.19 21.86
N ARG A 34 -20.63 -0.53 21.19
CA ARG A 34 -19.34 -0.20 21.78
C ARG A 34 -19.46 0.75 22.97
N THR A 35 -20.41 1.67 22.94
CA THR A 35 -20.65 2.62 24.03
C THR A 35 -21.26 1.94 25.25
N GLU A 36 -22.18 1.00 25.01
CA GLU A 36 -22.90 0.28 26.06
C GLU A 36 -22.09 -0.86 26.68
N GLN A 37 -21.39 -1.64 25.84
CA GLN A 37 -20.71 -2.88 26.24
C GLN A 37 -19.17 -2.79 26.26
N GLY A 38 -18.63 -1.59 26.02
CA GLY A 38 -17.19 -1.37 25.98
C GLY A 38 -16.54 -1.70 24.64
N ARG A 39 -15.21 -1.56 24.59
CA ARG A 39 -14.42 -1.84 23.38
C ARG A 39 -14.52 -3.32 23.00
N PHE A 40 -14.48 -3.58 21.69
CA PHE A 40 -14.32 -4.93 21.15
C PHE A 40 -12.86 -5.38 21.32
N THR A 41 -12.66 -6.55 21.91
CA THR A 41 -11.32 -7.10 22.19
C THR A 41 -10.73 -7.85 21.01
N ASP A 42 -11.59 -8.57 20.28
CA ASP A 42 -11.24 -9.34 19.09
C ASP A 42 -12.44 -9.49 18.15
N PHE A 43 -12.25 -10.21 17.06
CA PHE A 43 -13.28 -10.42 16.04
C PHE A 43 -14.50 -11.20 16.57
N ASN A 44 -14.30 -12.23 17.41
CA ASN A 44 -15.39 -13.01 17.98
C ASN A 44 -16.20 -12.18 18.99
N ASP A 45 -15.53 -11.40 19.84
CA ASP A 45 -16.17 -10.47 20.77
C ASP A 45 -17.02 -9.42 20.03
N PHE A 46 -16.49 -8.88 18.93
CA PHE A 46 -17.27 -8.01 18.04
C PHE A 46 -18.53 -8.70 17.51
N MET A 47 -18.39 -9.89 16.92
CA MET A 47 -19.51 -10.65 16.34
C MET A 47 -20.55 -11.04 17.40
N ALA A 48 -20.12 -11.36 18.62
CA ALA A 48 -21.00 -11.67 19.73
C ALA A 48 -21.83 -10.46 20.19
N LYS A 49 -21.19 -9.31 20.37
CA LYS A 49 -21.81 -8.10 20.94
C LYS A 49 -22.73 -7.37 19.96
N VAL A 50 -22.35 -7.23 18.70
CA VAL A 50 -23.15 -6.45 17.74
C VAL A 50 -24.48 -7.11 17.42
N PRO A 51 -25.57 -6.35 17.17
CA PRO A 51 -26.87 -6.95 16.80
C PRO A 51 -26.83 -7.65 15.45
N ALA A 52 -27.78 -8.57 15.22
CA ALA A 52 -27.88 -9.38 14.00
C ALA A 52 -27.92 -8.54 12.70
N LEU A 53 -28.43 -7.31 12.74
CA LEU A 53 -28.43 -6.37 11.63
C LEU A 53 -27.01 -6.07 11.11
N VAL A 54 -26.03 -6.03 11.99
CA VAL A 54 -24.61 -5.80 11.64
C VAL A 54 -23.98 -7.05 11.04
N CYS A 55 -24.42 -8.24 11.47
CA CYS A 55 -23.90 -9.53 11.03
C CYS A 55 -24.36 -9.87 9.61
N ASN A 56 -23.93 -9.10 8.62
CA ASN A 56 -24.17 -9.35 7.20
C ASN A 56 -22.83 -9.65 6.50
N LYS A 57 -22.77 -10.74 5.71
CA LYS A 57 -21.53 -11.20 5.05
C LYS A 57 -20.82 -10.07 4.30
N ARG A 58 -21.56 -9.30 3.49
CA ARG A 58 -21.01 -8.20 2.72
C ARG A 58 -20.50 -7.04 3.58
N VAL A 59 -21.19 -6.74 4.67
CA VAL A 59 -20.78 -5.70 5.63
C VAL A 59 -19.49 -6.14 6.34
N ILE A 60 -19.47 -7.36 6.87
CA ILE A 60 -18.30 -7.88 7.59
C ILE A 60 -17.08 -7.97 6.65
N GLU A 61 -17.27 -8.50 5.44
CA GLU A 61 -16.20 -8.53 4.43
C GLU A 61 -15.64 -7.13 4.13
N SER A 62 -16.53 -6.14 3.96
CA SER A 62 -16.10 -4.76 3.66
C SER A 62 -15.36 -4.11 4.84
N LEU A 63 -15.80 -4.35 6.06
CA LEU A 63 -15.11 -3.90 7.27
C LEU A 63 -13.72 -4.54 7.39
N VAL A 64 -13.60 -5.85 7.14
CA VAL A 64 -12.32 -6.56 7.17
C VAL A 64 -11.38 -6.03 6.10
N LYS A 65 -11.82 -5.98 4.84
CA LYS A 65 -11.02 -5.48 3.71
C LYS A 65 -10.61 -4.02 3.88
N GLY A 66 -11.46 -3.19 4.50
CA GLY A 66 -11.18 -1.81 4.84
C GLY A 66 -10.30 -1.60 6.07
N GLY A 67 -9.82 -2.68 6.71
CA GLY A 67 -8.89 -2.60 7.84
C GLY A 67 -9.52 -2.25 9.19
N ALA A 68 -10.86 -2.35 9.33
CA ALA A 68 -11.53 -2.00 10.58
C ALA A 68 -11.16 -2.91 11.78
N PHE A 69 -10.58 -4.08 11.53
CA PHE A 69 -10.19 -5.08 12.52
C PHE A 69 -8.68 -5.24 12.71
N ASP A 70 -7.84 -4.44 12.06
CA ASP A 70 -6.37 -4.63 12.06
C ASP A 70 -5.75 -4.60 13.46
N GLU A 71 -6.33 -3.83 14.39
CA GLU A 71 -5.88 -3.75 15.78
C GLU A 71 -6.32 -4.96 16.65
N MET A 72 -7.09 -5.92 16.10
CA MET A 72 -7.66 -7.05 16.84
C MET A 72 -6.82 -8.34 16.74
N GLY A 73 -5.59 -8.26 16.28
CA GLY A 73 -4.60 -9.35 16.35
C GLY A 73 -4.74 -10.44 15.29
N HIS A 74 -5.60 -10.26 14.28
CA HIS A 74 -5.78 -11.19 13.16
C HIS A 74 -5.57 -10.49 11.82
N GLY A 75 -4.90 -11.18 10.90
CA GLY A 75 -4.72 -10.69 9.53
C GLY A 75 -6.05 -10.63 8.75
N ARG A 76 -6.18 -9.68 7.84
CA ARG A 76 -7.37 -9.50 7.01
C ARG A 76 -7.70 -10.76 6.20
N ARG A 77 -6.68 -11.42 5.66
CA ARG A 77 -6.83 -12.67 4.89
C ARG A 77 -7.46 -13.77 5.71
N ALA A 78 -7.04 -13.94 6.96
CA ALA A 78 -7.58 -14.95 7.86
C ALA A 78 -9.05 -14.66 8.21
N LEU A 79 -9.40 -13.40 8.47
CA LEU A 79 -10.76 -12.99 8.77
C LEU A 79 -11.68 -13.12 7.54
N VAL A 80 -11.21 -12.77 6.34
CA VAL A 80 -11.99 -12.99 5.11
C VAL A 80 -12.23 -14.48 4.86
N ALA A 81 -11.29 -15.35 5.18
CA ALA A 81 -11.46 -16.80 5.00
C ALA A 81 -12.59 -17.41 5.86
N ILE A 82 -12.92 -16.77 7.00
CA ILE A 82 -13.93 -17.30 7.94
C ILE A 82 -15.19 -16.45 8.07
N HIS A 83 -15.23 -15.25 7.50
CA HIS A 83 -16.32 -14.29 7.76
C HIS A 83 -17.72 -14.83 7.45
N GLU A 84 -17.88 -15.59 6.37
CA GLU A 84 -19.18 -16.16 6.02
C GLU A 84 -19.65 -17.17 7.05
N GLN A 85 -18.76 -18.10 7.46
CA GLN A 85 -19.06 -19.08 8.50
C GLN A 85 -19.36 -18.39 9.83
N ALA A 86 -18.58 -17.37 10.19
CA ALA A 86 -18.80 -16.60 11.40
C ALA A 86 -20.20 -15.92 11.37
N VAL A 87 -20.53 -15.24 10.30
CA VAL A 87 -21.83 -14.58 10.14
C VAL A 87 -22.98 -15.60 10.29
N ASP A 88 -22.90 -16.75 9.60
CA ASP A 88 -23.96 -17.77 9.65
C ASP A 88 -24.15 -18.28 11.09
N GLN A 89 -23.07 -18.60 11.81
CA GLN A 89 -23.14 -19.08 13.18
C GLN A 89 -23.71 -18.05 14.18
N TYR A 90 -23.17 -16.81 14.12
CA TYR A 90 -23.63 -15.76 15.04
C TYR A 90 -25.07 -15.30 14.77
N VAL A 91 -25.50 -15.25 13.50
CA VAL A 91 -26.89 -14.91 13.14
C VAL A 91 -27.86 -15.99 13.63
N GLU A 92 -27.52 -17.27 13.46
CA GLU A 92 -28.33 -18.38 13.93
C GLU A 92 -28.49 -18.33 15.44
N THR A 93 -27.43 -18.12 16.18
CA THR A 93 -27.47 -17.98 17.65
C THR A 93 -28.34 -16.82 18.09
N LYS A 94 -28.10 -15.61 17.56
CA LYS A 94 -28.88 -14.41 17.89
C LYS A 94 -30.38 -14.60 17.56
N ARG A 95 -30.70 -15.36 16.50
CA ARG A 95 -32.07 -15.69 16.17
C ARG A 95 -32.70 -16.64 17.18
N ASN A 96 -31.96 -17.65 17.62
CA ASN A 96 -32.43 -18.61 18.62
C ASN A 96 -32.68 -17.93 19.98
N GLU A 97 -31.79 -17.03 20.40
CA GLU A 97 -31.97 -16.18 21.58
C GLU A 97 -33.25 -15.32 21.48
N ALA A 98 -33.47 -14.66 20.32
CA ALA A 98 -34.64 -13.82 20.10
C ALA A 98 -35.98 -14.58 20.10
N ILE A 99 -35.97 -15.87 19.79
CA ILE A 99 -37.19 -16.73 19.77
C ILE A 99 -37.46 -17.31 21.17
N GLY A 100 -36.57 -17.10 22.14
CA GLY A 100 -36.71 -17.65 23.50
C GLY A 100 -36.57 -19.19 23.51
N GLN A 101 -35.92 -19.77 22.52
CA GLN A 101 -35.46 -21.14 22.56
C GLN A 101 -34.22 -21.23 23.46
N ASP A 102 -34.39 -20.92 24.72
CA ASP A 102 -33.47 -21.40 25.74
C ASP A 102 -33.40 -22.92 25.61
N SER A 103 -32.21 -23.43 25.43
CA SER A 103 -31.93 -24.86 25.29
C SER A 103 -32.69 -25.63 26.36
N LEU A 104 -33.56 -26.56 25.97
CA LEU A 104 -34.29 -27.48 26.88
C LEU A 104 -33.32 -28.34 27.72
N PHE A 105 -32.01 -28.15 27.55
CA PHE A 105 -30.92 -28.80 28.25
C PHE A 105 -30.03 -27.82 29.05
N GLY A 106 -30.44 -26.55 29.19
CA GLY A 106 -29.71 -25.53 29.96
C GLY A 106 -29.92 -25.68 31.48
N GLY A 107 -29.29 -26.67 32.08
CA GLY A 107 -28.96 -26.70 33.47
C GLY A 107 -27.48 -26.50 33.64
N LEU A 108 -27.11 -25.49 34.48
CA LEU A 108 -25.80 -25.14 34.97
C LEU A 108 -24.96 -24.25 34.02
N ASP A 109 -24.85 -22.98 34.41
CA ASP A 109 -23.75 -22.01 34.17
C ASP A 109 -22.71 -22.37 33.10
N GLU A 110 -23.13 -22.60 31.87
CA GLU A 110 -22.18 -22.53 30.78
C GLU A 110 -22.13 -21.09 30.25
N ASP A 111 -21.05 -20.44 30.61
CA ASP A 111 -20.60 -19.14 30.08
C ASP A 111 -20.95 -18.99 28.59
N PHE A 112 -21.78 -18.03 28.24
CA PHE A 112 -22.15 -17.65 26.89
C PHE A 112 -20.93 -17.14 26.04
N SER A 113 -19.72 -17.36 26.51
CA SER A 113 -18.46 -17.12 25.78
C SER A 113 -18.12 -18.24 24.76
N ALA A 114 -19.01 -19.24 24.55
CA ALA A 114 -18.63 -20.49 23.90
C ALA A 114 -18.75 -20.52 22.35
N ILE A 115 -19.32 -19.51 21.70
CA ILE A 115 -19.29 -19.48 20.23
C ILE A 115 -18.08 -18.68 19.80
N SER A 116 -17.01 -19.39 19.53
CA SER A 116 -15.80 -18.81 18.96
C SER A 116 -15.47 -19.49 17.65
N VAL A 117 -15.51 -18.75 16.57
CA VAL A 117 -15.02 -19.23 15.29
C VAL A 117 -13.50 -19.20 15.32
N LYS A 118 -12.89 -20.36 15.09
CA LYS A 118 -11.42 -20.45 15.07
C LYS A 118 -10.86 -19.73 13.85
N VAL A 119 -10.12 -18.66 14.08
CA VAL A 119 -9.41 -17.93 13.03
C VAL A 119 -8.19 -18.76 12.61
N PRO A 120 -8.03 -19.11 11.32
CA PRO A 120 -6.88 -19.86 10.84
C PRO A 120 -5.61 -19.01 10.90
N ALA A 121 -4.48 -19.63 11.18
CA ALA A 121 -3.18 -18.99 11.06
C ALA A 121 -2.79 -18.97 9.58
N LEU A 122 -3.11 -17.90 8.88
CA LEU A 122 -2.74 -17.66 7.50
C LEU A 122 -1.77 -16.48 7.42
N ASP A 123 -0.77 -16.59 6.55
CA ASP A 123 0.05 -15.44 6.18
C ASP A 123 -0.83 -14.36 5.55
N GLU A 124 -0.56 -13.11 5.88
CA GLU A 124 -1.31 -11.97 5.34
C GLU A 124 -1.07 -11.83 3.83
N TRP A 125 -2.00 -11.17 3.16
CA TRP A 125 -1.81 -10.78 1.76
C TRP A 125 -0.59 -9.87 1.58
N ASP A 126 -0.02 -9.90 0.39
CA ASP A 126 1.02 -8.93 0.04
C ASP A 126 0.48 -7.48 0.12
N LYS A 127 1.40 -6.54 0.27
CA LYS A 127 1.10 -5.10 0.40
C LYS A 127 0.21 -4.59 -0.74
N ARG A 128 0.46 -5.02 -1.97
CA ARG A 128 -0.30 -4.57 -3.15
C ARG A 128 -1.77 -4.99 -3.06
N THR A 129 -2.02 -6.22 -2.64
CA THR A 129 -3.37 -6.76 -2.46
C THR A 129 -4.11 -6.02 -1.33
N LEU A 130 -3.44 -5.77 -0.20
CA LEU A 130 -4.02 -5.00 0.92
C LEU A 130 -4.43 -3.59 0.49
N LEU A 131 -3.54 -2.88 -0.20
CA LEU A 131 -3.81 -1.54 -0.70
C LEU A 131 -4.91 -1.52 -1.76
N ALA A 132 -4.99 -2.55 -2.62
CA ALA A 132 -6.09 -2.67 -3.58
C ALA A 132 -7.45 -2.81 -2.87
N PHE A 133 -7.52 -3.58 -1.78
CA PHE A 133 -8.74 -3.69 -0.97
C PHE A 133 -9.07 -2.38 -0.23
N GLU A 134 -8.09 -1.68 0.30
CA GLU A 134 -8.32 -0.35 0.89
C GLU A 134 -8.93 0.61 -0.13
N ARG A 135 -8.33 0.70 -1.31
CA ARG A 135 -8.87 1.55 -2.39
C ARG A 135 -10.26 1.13 -2.82
N GLU A 136 -10.52 -0.18 -2.93
CA GLU A 136 -11.86 -0.69 -3.26
C GLU A 136 -12.90 -0.32 -2.21
N MET A 137 -12.57 -0.43 -0.91
CA MET A 137 -13.50 -0.22 0.20
C MET A 137 -13.58 1.23 0.66
N LEU A 138 -12.48 1.97 0.64
CA LEU A 138 -12.36 3.32 1.20
C LEU A 138 -12.29 4.41 0.12
N GLY A 139 -11.98 4.04 -1.12
CA GLY A 139 -11.76 4.97 -2.23
C GLY A 139 -10.38 5.65 -2.21
N LEU A 140 -9.55 5.37 -1.22
CA LEU A 140 -8.20 5.93 -1.05
C LEU A 140 -7.29 4.94 -0.31
N TYR A 141 -5.99 5.22 -0.29
CA TYR A 141 -5.00 4.47 0.46
C TYR A 141 -4.83 5.08 1.85
N VAL A 142 -4.92 4.28 2.91
CA VAL A 142 -4.85 4.74 4.31
C VAL A 142 -3.61 4.21 5.02
N SER A 143 -3.31 2.91 4.86
CA SER A 143 -2.21 2.28 5.59
C SER A 143 -0.84 2.62 5.01
N ASP A 144 -0.74 2.78 3.71
CA ASP A 144 0.49 3.08 2.99
C ASP A 144 0.18 3.55 1.55
N HIS A 145 1.18 4.03 0.82
CA HIS A 145 1.03 4.40 -0.59
C HIS A 145 1.64 3.32 -1.51
N PRO A 146 1.02 3.00 -2.68
CA PRO A 146 1.57 2.01 -3.61
C PRO A 146 2.98 2.29 -4.09
N LEU A 147 3.38 3.56 -4.11
CA LEU A 147 4.71 4.00 -4.54
C LEU A 147 5.74 4.07 -3.40
N THR A 148 5.34 3.82 -2.14
CA THR A 148 6.29 3.79 -1.02
C THR A 148 7.27 2.64 -1.19
N GLY A 149 8.56 2.97 -1.10
CA GLY A 149 9.67 2.05 -1.36
C GLY A 149 10.12 2.02 -2.83
N LEU A 150 9.45 2.77 -3.71
CA LEU A 150 9.82 2.91 -5.13
C LEU A 150 10.44 4.27 -5.47
N GLU A 151 10.75 5.10 -4.45
CA GLU A 151 11.18 6.50 -4.61
C GLU A 151 12.40 6.60 -5.55
N ARG A 152 13.35 5.69 -5.40
CA ARG A 152 14.55 5.67 -6.25
C ARG A 152 14.23 5.23 -7.67
N THR A 153 13.36 4.24 -7.86
CA THR A 153 12.93 3.78 -9.19
C THR A 153 12.21 4.90 -9.93
N LEU A 154 11.34 5.63 -9.22
CA LEU A 154 10.65 6.80 -9.75
C LEU A 154 11.65 7.91 -10.10
N ALA A 155 12.60 8.21 -9.21
CA ALA A 155 13.62 9.26 -9.43
C ALA A 155 14.50 8.98 -10.66
N LEU A 156 14.82 7.72 -10.95
CA LEU A 156 15.57 7.33 -12.14
C LEU A 156 14.76 7.40 -13.43
N ALA A 157 13.44 7.34 -13.34
CA ALA A 157 12.53 7.31 -14.47
C ALA A 157 11.94 8.68 -14.86
N ARG A 158 12.21 9.72 -14.08
CA ARG A 158 11.64 11.07 -14.23
C ARG A 158 12.70 12.15 -14.24
N ASP A 159 12.39 13.28 -14.88
CA ASP A 159 13.24 14.50 -14.84
C ASP A 159 12.93 15.32 -13.58
N VAL A 160 11.68 15.30 -13.12
CA VAL A 160 11.17 16.10 -12.00
C VAL A 160 10.04 15.35 -11.29
N SER A 161 9.86 15.57 -9.97
CA SER A 161 8.68 15.05 -9.28
C SER A 161 7.40 15.82 -9.70
N ILE A 162 6.26 15.16 -9.56
CA ILE A 162 4.98 15.80 -9.89
C ILE A 162 4.72 16.98 -8.94
N GLY A 163 5.07 16.84 -7.65
CA GLY A 163 4.95 17.94 -6.69
C GLY A 163 5.80 19.15 -7.09
N GLN A 164 7.07 18.93 -7.47
CA GLN A 164 7.95 20.00 -7.95
C GLN A 164 7.41 20.60 -9.26
N LEU A 165 6.92 19.76 -10.19
CA LEU A 165 6.36 20.23 -11.45
C LEU A 165 5.16 21.17 -11.25
N VAL A 166 4.25 20.81 -10.36
CA VAL A 166 3.02 21.57 -10.11
C VAL A 166 3.29 22.88 -9.33
N THR A 167 4.32 22.88 -8.49
CA THR A 167 4.71 24.08 -7.70
C THR A 167 5.65 25.04 -8.43
N ASP A 168 6.25 24.61 -9.54
CA ASP A 168 7.16 25.43 -10.35
C ASP A 168 6.40 26.36 -11.29
N GLU A 169 6.01 27.52 -10.80
CA GLU A 169 5.33 28.58 -11.58
C GLU A 169 6.20 29.16 -12.71
N SER A 170 7.53 29.01 -12.64
CA SER A 170 8.48 29.56 -13.62
C SER A 170 8.61 28.72 -14.89
N ARG A 171 8.02 27.51 -14.90
CA ARG A 171 8.17 26.58 -16.01
C ARG A 171 7.43 27.07 -17.26
N GLU A 172 8.16 27.11 -18.35
CA GLU A 172 7.64 27.59 -19.64
C GLU A 172 6.62 26.60 -20.22
N GLU A 173 5.53 27.15 -20.80
CA GLU A 173 4.59 26.36 -21.58
C GLU A 173 5.29 25.67 -22.77
N GLU A 174 4.77 24.51 -23.21
CA GLU A 174 5.32 23.66 -24.27
C GLU A 174 6.72 23.08 -23.95
N SER A 175 7.30 23.34 -22.75
CA SER A 175 8.52 22.64 -22.32
C SER A 175 8.25 21.14 -22.16
N SER A 176 9.20 20.30 -22.60
CA SER A 176 9.10 18.84 -22.47
C SER A 176 9.54 18.42 -21.07
N VAL A 177 8.80 17.51 -20.48
CA VAL A 177 9.12 16.95 -19.15
C VAL A 177 8.72 15.48 -19.08
N THR A 178 9.50 14.71 -18.34
CA THR A 178 9.20 13.32 -18.02
C THR A 178 8.87 13.21 -16.52
N VAL A 179 7.71 12.62 -16.22
CA VAL A 179 7.25 12.30 -14.88
C VAL A 179 6.96 10.81 -14.75
N ALA A 180 6.98 10.29 -13.54
CA ALA A 180 6.62 8.91 -13.26
C ALA A 180 5.71 8.85 -12.03
N GLY A 181 4.67 8.04 -12.09
CA GLY A 181 3.69 7.93 -11.01
C GLY A 181 2.63 6.87 -11.26
N LEU A 182 1.70 6.80 -10.32
CA LEU A 182 0.55 5.91 -10.33
C LEU A 182 -0.60 6.54 -11.11
N VAL A 183 -1.24 5.79 -11.97
CA VAL A 183 -2.49 6.21 -12.64
C VAL A 183 -3.64 6.09 -11.64
N THR A 184 -4.18 7.21 -11.18
CA THR A 184 -5.26 7.24 -10.19
C THR A 184 -6.65 7.38 -10.81
N SER A 185 -6.74 7.91 -12.04
CA SER A 185 -8.00 7.97 -12.78
C SER A 185 -7.79 7.91 -14.28
N VAL A 186 -8.78 7.35 -14.99
CA VAL A 186 -8.80 7.27 -16.45
C VAL A 186 -10.17 7.70 -16.97
N THR A 187 -10.27 8.91 -17.50
CA THR A 187 -11.49 9.44 -18.12
C THR A 187 -11.37 9.41 -19.64
N ARG A 188 -12.17 8.58 -20.28
CA ARG A 188 -12.25 8.46 -21.73
C ARG A 188 -13.34 9.39 -22.27
N LYS A 189 -13.01 10.17 -23.29
CA LYS A 189 -13.92 11.18 -23.89
C LYS A 189 -13.90 11.07 -25.42
N MET A 190 -14.89 11.68 -26.06
CA MET A 190 -14.91 11.85 -27.54
C MET A 190 -14.80 13.33 -27.87
N ASN A 191 -14.01 13.63 -28.89
CA ASN A 191 -13.94 15.00 -29.43
C ASN A 191 -15.10 15.27 -30.42
N ARG A 192 -15.19 16.51 -30.90
CA ARG A 192 -16.27 16.91 -31.86
C ARG A 192 -16.20 16.16 -33.21
N LYS A 193 -15.07 15.52 -33.53
CA LYS A 193 -14.90 14.73 -34.74
C LYS A 193 -15.23 13.24 -34.55
N GLY A 194 -15.69 12.85 -33.35
CA GLY A 194 -15.96 11.45 -33.01
C GLY A 194 -14.73 10.62 -32.70
N GLU A 195 -13.55 11.22 -32.49
CA GLU A 195 -12.33 10.52 -32.14
C GLU A 195 -12.19 10.41 -30.63
N GLN A 196 -11.79 9.26 -30.14
CA GLN A 196 -11.55 9.02 -28.72
C GLN A 196 -10.24 9.64 -28.25
N TYR A 197 -10.26 10.23 -27.07
CA TYR A 197 -9.09 10.71 -26.34
C TYR A 197 -9.26 10.41 -24.85
N ALA A 198 -8.21 10.51 -24.08
CA ALA A 198 -8.28 10.30 -22.63
C ALA A 198 -7.65 11.45 -21.85
N VAL A 199 -8.17 11.66 -20.66
CA VAL A 199 -7.52 12.42 -19.59
C VAL A 199 -7.26 11.44 -18.47
N ILE A 200 -6.00 11.29 -18.10
CA ILE A 200 -5.61 10.48 -16.96
C ILE A 200 -5.05 11.38 -15.87
N THR A 201 -5.24 11.02 -14.62
CA THR A 201 -4.53 11.64 -13.50
C THR A 201 -3.42 10.69 -13.09
N ILE A 202 -2.21 11.19 -12.99
CA ILE A 202 -1.08 10.47 -12.41
C ILE A 202 -0.61 11.17 -11.14
N GLU A 203 -0.21 10.37 -10.16
CA GLU A 203 0.18 10.80 -8.82
C GLU A 203 1.51 10.18 -8.44
N ASP A 204 2.38 10.97 -7.80
CA ASP A 204 3.54 10.48 -7.08
C ASP A 204 3.37 10.75 -5.57
N LEU A 205 4.43 10.61 -4.78
CA LEU A 205 4.37 10.86 -3.33
C LEU A 205 4.25 12.34 -2.96
N GLU A 206 4.41 13.25 -3.92
CA GLU A 206 4.48 14.69 -3.69
C GLU A 206 3.32 15.47 -4.31
N GLY A 207 2.61 14.89 -5.31
CA GLY A 207 1.51 15.56 -5.97
C GLY A 207 0.85 14.76 -7.09
N ALA A 208 -0.13 15.38 -7.73
CA ALA A 208 -0.89 14.82 -8.84
C ALA A 208 -0.95 15.78 -10.01
N VAL A 209 -0.98 15.25 -11.24
CA VAL A 209 -1.10 16.04 -12.48
C VAL A 209 -2.00 15.34 -13.50
N ASN A 210 -2.79 16.13 -14.23
CA ASN A 210 -3.58 15.63 -15.34
C ASN A 210 -2.73 15.52 -16.60
N VAL A 211 -2.92 14.41 -17.33
CA VAL A 211 -2.25 14.14 -18.59
C VAL A 211 -3.29 13.94 -19.68
N LEU A 212 -3.23 14.75 -20.73
CA LEU A 212 -4.08 14.66 -21.92
C LEU A 212 -3.42 13.76 -22.96
N LEU A 213 -4.10 12.67 -23.32
CA LEU A 213 -3.73 11.83 -24.45
C LEU A 213 -4.65 12.15 -25.62
N PHE A 214 -4.15 12.87 -26.62
CA PHE A 214 -4.89 13.14 -27.84
C PHE A 214 -5.18 11.85 -28.64
N PRO A 215 -6.11 11.86 -29.60
CA PRO A 215 -6.56 10.64 -30.28
C PRO A 215 -5.46 9.74 -30.81
N ARG A 216 -4.40 10.31 -31.37
CA ARG A 216 -3.26 9.56 -31.89
C ARG A 216 -2.51 8.83 -30.77
N ASP A 217 -2.23 9.52 -29.68
CA ASP A 217 -1.47 8.97 -28.57
C ASP A 217 -2.34 8.01 -27.75
N TYR A 218 -3.63 8.31 -27.61
CA TYR A 218 -4.61 7.41 -27.02
C TYR A 218 -4.69 6.07 -27.76
N GLN A 219 -4.79 6.07 -29.11
CA GLN A 219 -4.84 4.83 -29.88
C GLN A 219 -3.61 3.94 -29.70
N ARG A 220 -2.43 4.55 -29.54
CA ARG A 220 -1.16 3.83 -29.32
C ARG A 220 -1.03 3.25 -27.92
N SER A 221 -1.67 3.87 -26.95
CA SER A 221 -1.41 3.62 -25.53
C SER A 221 -2.65 3.17 -24.74
N SER A 222 -3.80 2.97 -25.40
CA SER A 222 -5.09 2.70 -24.74
C SER A 222 -5.06 1.48 -23.80
N THR A 223 -4.25 0.47 -24.12
CA THR A 223 -4.07 -0.74 -23.30
C THR A 223 -3.26 -0.51 -22.02
N LEU A 224 -2.47 0.57 -21.99
CA LEU A 224 -1.65 0.96 -20.83
C LEU A 224 -2.42 1.82 -19.84
N LEU A 225 -3.58 2.37 -20.25
CA LEU A 225 -4.38 3.26 -19.42
C LEU A 225 -5.29 2.46 -18.49
N VAL A 226 -4.68 1.91 -17.45
CA VAL A 226 -5.33 1.12 -16.41
C VAL A 226 -5.08 1.81 -15.08
N GLU A 227 -6.14 2.01 -14.28
CA GLU A 227 -6.00 2.52 -12.91
C GLU A 227 -5.10 1.59 -12.09
N ASP A 228 -4.38 2.15 -11.13
CA ASP A 228 -3.40 1.48 -10.29
C ASP A 228 -2.15 0.94 -11.03
N SER A 229 -1.96 1.30 -12.31
CA SER A 229 -0.71 1.04 -13.02
C SER A 229 0.31 2.16 -12.76
N VAL A 230 1.59 1.78 -12.62
CA VAL A 230 2.68 2.76 -12.51
C VAL A 230 3.27 2.99 -13.89
N VAL A 231 3.30 4.24 -14.30
CA VAL A 231 3.73 4.65 -15.64
C VAL A 231 4.78 5.76 -15.61
N ARG A 232 5.59 5.78 -16.66
CA ARG A 232 6.41 6.93 -17.03
C ARG A 232 5.69 7.66 -18.15
N VAL A 233 5.54 8.97 -18.01
CA VAL A 233 4.91 9.83 -19.01
C VAL A 233 5.87 10.94 -19.42
N THR A 234 6.12 11.08 -20.70
CA THR A 234 6.76 12.25 -21.28
C THR A 234 5.69 13.11 -21.93
N GLY A 235 5.67 14.38 -21.61
CA GLY A 235 4.66 15.30 -22.11
C GLY A 235 5.15 16.74 -22.22
N ARG A 236 4.34 17.59 -22.81
CA ARG A 236 4.57 19.03 -22.85
C ARG A 236 3.69 19.71 -21.82
N VAL A 237 4.28 20.63 -21.08
CA VAL A 237 3.57 21.43 -20.09
C VAL A 237 2.54 22.32 -20.79
N THR A 238 1.33 22.36 -20.26
CA THR A 238 0.26 23.26 -20.72
C THR A 238 -0.57 23.69 -19.52
N ARG A 239 -1.39 24.72 -19.68
CA ARG A 239 -2.34 25.13 -18.65
C ARG A 239 -3.76 24.81 -19.11
N GLY A 240 -4.53 24.19 -18.21
CA GLY A 240 -5.94 23.89 -18.41
C GLY A 240 -6.83 25.14 -18.32
N ARG A 241 -8.14 24.95 -18.41
CA ARG A 241 -9.11 26.05 -18.32
C ARG A 241 -9.09 26.78 -16.97
N ASP A 242 -8.71 26.08 -15.91
CA ASP A 242 -8.65 26.61 -14.54
C ASP A 242 -7.21 27.06 -14.17
N GLU A 243 -6.37 27.33 -15.19
CA GLU A 243 -4.95 27.65 -15.06
C GLU A 243 -4.09 26.56 -14.38
N ALA A 244 -4.72 25.42 -14.04
CA ALA A 244 -4.00 24.26 -13.50
C ALA A 244 -3.01 23.71 -14.52
N LEU A 245 -1.83 23.31 -14.04
CA LEU A 245 -0.82 22.67 -14.88
C LEU A 245 -1.31 21.29 -15.32
N GLU A 246 -1.21 21.05 -16.62
CA GLU A 246 -1.53 19.79 -17.26
C GLU A 246 -0.38 19.38 -18.19
N LEU A 247 -0.31 18.11 -18.55
CA LEU A 247 0.64 17.59 -19.53
C LEU A 247 -0.07 17.12 -20.80
N LYS A 248 0.37 17.58 -21.96
CA LYS A 248 0.02 16.96 -23.25
C LYS A 248 0.95 15.78 -23.47
N CYS A 249 0.44 14.57 -23.38
CA CYS A 249 1.22 13.34 -23.57
C CYS A 249 1.87 13.28 -24.94
N THR A 250 3.14 12.93 -24.99
CA THR A 250 3.87 12.59 -26.23
C THR A 250 4.33 11.13 -26.20
N ASP A 251 4.59 10.59 -25.01
CA ASP A 251 4.93 9.18 -24.82
C ASP A 251 4.46 8.71 -23.44
N ILE A 252 4.01 7.46 -23.36
CA ILE A 252 3.66 6.79 -22.12
C ILE A 252 4.12 5.34 -22.17
N ALA A 253 4.79 4.89 -21.13
CA ALA A 253 5.26 3.53 -20.98
C ALA A 253 5.01 3.01 -19.57
N PRO A 254 4.72 1.71 -19.40
CA PRO A 254 4.68 1.10 -18.08
C PRO A 254 6.05 1.22 -17.44
N LEU A 255 6.08 1.50 -16.14
CA LEU A 255 7.31 1.45 -15.37
C LEU A 255 7.51 0.02 -14.88
N ASP A 256 8.66 -0.57 -15.23
CA ASP A 256 9.01 -1.89 -14.74
C ASP A 256 9.37 -1.80 -13.25
N LEU A 257 8.50 -2.37 -12.42
CA LEU A 257 8.66 -2.44 -10.96
C LEU A 257 9.31 -3.75 -10.52
N SER A 258 9.60 -4.66 -11.45
CA SER A 258 10.24 -5.94 -11.13
C SER A 258 11.67 -5.75 -10.58
N HIS A 259 12.26 -4.60 -10.84
CA HIS A 259 13.53 -4.16 -10.24
C HIS A 259 13.35 -3.33 -8.95
N GLY A 260 12.14 -3.32 -8.36
CA GLY A 260 11.84 -2.59 -7.13
C GLY A 260 12.32 -3.32 -5.87
N ALA A 261 12.97 -2.60 -4.98
CA ALA A 261 13.33 -2.88 -3.57
C ALA A 261 14.08 -4.19 -3.25
N GLY A 262 13.91 -5.27 -4.00
CA GLY A 262 14.61 -6.54 -3.75
C GLY A 262 15.80 -6.81 -4.69
N ASP A 263 15.82 -6.18 -5.87
CA ASP A 263 16.82 -6.47 -6.93
C ASP A 263 17.93 -5.41 -7.05
N GLN A 264 17.88 -4.35 -6.26
CA GLN A 264 18.96 -3.37 -6.29
C GLN A 264 20.15 -3.87 -5.47
N PRO A 265 21.37 -3.80 -6.03
CA PRO A 265 22.52 -4.23 -5.30
C PRO A 265 22.72 -3.35 -4.05
N VAL A 266 22.99 -3.99 -2.93
CA VAL A 266 23.48 -3.30 -1.73
C VAL A 266 24.91 -2.84 -2.03
N VAL A 267 25.12 -1.53 -2.15
CA VAL A 267 26.42 -0.97 -2.47
C VAL A 267 27.16 -0.61 -1.19
N ILE A 268 28.26 -1.32 -0.92
CA ILE A 268 29.13 -1.11 0.25
C ILE A 268 30.40 -0.39 -0.21
N ALA A 269 30.60 0.83 0.25
CA ALA A 269 31.81 1.62 -0.03
C ALA A 269 32.85 1.45 1.06
N LEU A 270 34.06 1.03 0.68
CA LEU A 270 35.19 0.79 1.59
C LEU A 270 36.47 1.43 1.06
N PRO A 271 37.22 2.14 1.90
CA PRO A 271 38.61 2.48 1.58
C PRO A 271 39.43 1.20 1.40
N ALA A 272 40.17 1.09 0.30
CA ALA A 272 40.94 -0.12 -0.02
C ALA A 272 41.93 -0.52 1.10
N VAL A 273 42.44 0.45 1.86
CA VAL A 273 43.33 0.23 3.01
C VAL A 273 42.62 -0.49 4.19
N ARG A 274 41.31 -0.51 4.25
CA ARG A 274 40.54 -1.19 5.29
C ARG A 274 40.15 -2.62 4.90
N VAL A 275 40.44 -3.05 3.69
CA VAL A 275 40.16 -4.43 3.20
C VAL A 275 41.26 -5.35 3.73
N THR A 276 41.05 -5.88 4.92
CA THR A 276 41.94 -6.88 5.56
C THR A 276 41.20 -8.21 5.66
N ALA A 277 41.96 -9.32 5.77
CA ALA A 277 41.37 -10.65 5.87
C ALA A 277 40.29 -10.76 6.99
N PRO A 278 40.52 -10.25 8.21
CA PRO A 278 39.49 -10.28 9.26
C PRO A 278 38.21 -9.52 8.90
N VAL A 279 38.34 -8.34 8.27
CA VAL A 279 37.18 -7.53 7.87
C VAL A 279 36.38 -8.24 6.77
N VAL A 280 37.06 -8.92 5.84
CA VAL A 280 36.40 -9.69 4.77
C VAL A 280 35.62 -10.88 5.35
N GLU A 281 36.18 -11.61 6.31
CA GLU A 281 35.48 -12.74 6.95
C GLU A 281 34.27 -12.24 7.75
N GLN A 282 34.42 -11.18 8.56
CA GLN A 282 33.28 -10.58 9.29
C GLN A 282 32.19 -10.06 8.35
N LEU A 283 32.56 -9.47 7.22
CA LEU A 283 31.60 -9.03 6.21
C LEU A 283 30.82 -10.22 5.62
N LYS A 284 31.50 -11.32 5.30
CA LYS A 284 30.84 -12.53 4.83
C LYS A 284 29.85 -13.08 5.87
N ASP A 285 30.21 -13.10 7.14
CA ASP A 285 29.35 -13.57 8.22
C ASP A 285 28.10 -12.67 8.32
N VAL A 286 28.25 -11.34 8.28
CA VAL A 286 27.12 -10.41 8.29
C VAL A 286 26.21 -10.63 7.07
N LEU A 287 26.75 -10.78 5.87
CA LEU A 287 25.95 -11.03 4.68
C LEU A 287 25.22 -12.37 4.74
N ALA A 288 25.87 -13.42 5.28
CA ALA A 288 25.29 -14.74 5.42
C ALA A 288 24.14 -14.80 6.45
N THR A 289 24.11 -13.90 7.45
CA THR A 289 23.02 -13.81 8.43
C THR A 289 21.76 -13.13 7.89
N HIS A 290 21.85 -12.47 6.72
CA HIS A 290 20.73 -11.76 6.08
C HIS A 290 20.47 -12.24 4.64
N PRO A 291 20.20 -13.53 4.40
CA PRO A 291 20.05 -14.08 3.05
C PRO A 291 18.87 -13.46 2.32
N GLY A 292 19.02 -13.22 1.02
CA GLY A 292 17.99 -12.62 0.18
C GLY A 292 18.30 -12.68 -1.31
N VAL A 293 17.68 -11.81 -2.09
CA VAL A 293 17.79 -11.79 -3.56
C VAL A 293 18.67 -10.65 -4.10
N ALA A 294 18.89 -9.59 -3.30
CA ALA A 294 19.66 -8.44 -3.73
C ALA A 294 21.14 -8.74 -3.87
N GLU A 295 21.74 -8.33 -4.99
CA GLU A 295 23.19 -8.42 -5.19
C GLU A 295 23.96 -7.48 -4.24
N VAL A 296 25.18 -7.84 -3.91
CA VAL A 296 26.07 -6.99 -3.12
C VAL A 296 27.23 -6.52 -3.98
N HIS A 297 27.40 -5.21 -4.07
CA HIS A 297 28.51 -4.58 -4.79
C HIS A 297 29.45 -3.88 -3.80
N LEU A 298 30.74 -4.20 -3.87
CA LEU A 298 31.78 -3.52 -3.13
C LEU A 298 32.41 -2.41 -3.98
N ARG A 299 32.39 -1.17 -3.48
CA ARG A 299 33.09 -0.04 -4.04
C ARG A 299 34.37 0.22 -3.24
N LEU A 300 35.50 -0.19 -3.79
CA LEU A 300 36.81 0.02 -3.18
C LEU A 300 37.36 1.38 -3.58
N LEU A 301 37.55 2.23 -2.57
CA LEU A 301 38.04 3.60 -2.75
C LEU A 301 39.56 3.63 -2.54
N SER A 302 40.28 3.90 -3.59
CA SER A 302 41.76 4.17 -3.57
C SER A 302 42.03 5.58 -4.03
N ALA A 303 43.23 6.12 -3.75
CA ALA A 303 43.61 7.46 -4.15
C ALA A 303 43.40 7.69 -5.65
N GLY A 304 42.30 8.40 -6.01
CA GLY A 304 41.94 8.76 -7.39
C GLY A 304 41.28 7.64 -8.23
N ARG A 305 40.99 6.47 -7.65
CA ARG A 305 40.36 5.35 -8.40
C ARG A 305 39.29 4.65 -7.55
N VAL A 306 38.15 4.38 -8.19
CA VAL A 306 37.06 3.60 -7.61
C VAL A 306 36.99 2.26 -8.38
N THR A 307 37.11 1.13 -7.67
CA THR A 307 36.91 -0.18 -8.24
C THR A 307 35.61 -0.77 -7.71
N VAL A 308 34.71 -1.17 -8.60
CA VAL A 308 33.45 -1.82 -8.22
C VAL A 308 33.59 -3.32 -8.48
N MET A 309 33.25 -4.12 -7.48
CA MET A 309 33.26 -5.58 -7.54
C MET A 309 31.89 -6.11 -7.17
N ARG A 310 31.31 -6.98 -8.00
CA ARG A 310 30.12 -7.73 -7.66
C ARG A 310 30.53 -8.97 -6.86
N LEU A 311 29.87 -9.20 -5.72
CA LEU A 311 30.08 -10.39 -4.91
C LEU A 311 29.37 -11.61 -5.53
N ASP A 312 29.77 -12.81 -5.07
CA ASP A 312 29.20 -14.08 -5.49
C ASP A 312 27.69 -14.15 -5.17
N GLU A 313 26.93 -14.89 -5.99
CA GLU A 313 25.49 -15.06 -5.82
C GLU A 313 25.07 -15.66 -4.49
N ARG A 314 25.96 -16.42 -3.84
CA ARG A 314 25.75 -16.98 -2.50
C ARG A 314 25.74 -15.93 -1.39
N LEU A 315 26.20 -14.72 -1.68
CA LEU A 315 26.24 -13.57 -0.77
C LEU A 315 25.14 -12.54 -1.09
N ARG A 316 24.11 -12.95 -1.81
CA ARG A 316 22.91 -12.11 -1.99
C ARG A 316 22.19 -11.95 -0.66
N VAL A 317 21.66 -10.74 -0.43
CA VAL A 317 21.09 -10.33 0.86
C VAL A 317 19.67 -9.78 0.74
N ALA A 318 18.95 -9.79 1.85
CA ALA A 318 17.71 -9.01 1.99
C ALA A 318 18.08 -7.60 2.52
N PRO A 319 17.78 -6.51 1.79
CA PRO A 319 18.15 -5.14 2.18
C PRO A 319 17.27 -4.60 3.32
N THR A 320 17.36 -5.25 4.49
CA THR A 320 16.59 -4.91 5.68
C THR A 320 17.27 -3.82 6.52
N PRO A 321 16.52 -3.08 7.37
CA PRO A 321 17.12 -2.15 8.35
C PRO A 321 18.14 -2.83 9.27
N ALA A 322 17.95 -4.11 9.61
CA ALA A 322 18.87 -4.89 10.42
C ALA A 322 20.23 -5.08 9.70
N LEU A 323 20.21 -5.54 8.43
CA LEU A 323 21.43 -5.62 7.62
C LEU A 323 22.17 -4.27 7.55
N MET A 324 21.43 -3.17 7.33
CA MET A 324 22.01 -1.84 7.23
C MET A 324 22.66 -1.40 8.55
N ALA A 325 22.06 -1.76 9.69
CA ALA A 325 22.62 -1.49 11.01
C ALA A 325 23.92 -2.31 11.25
N ASP A 326 23.93 -3.60 10.93
CA ASP A 326 25.08 -4.48 11.09
C ASP A 326 26.25 -4.06 10.19
N LEU A 327 25.96 -3.68 8.94
CA LEU A 327 27.00 -3.14 8.04
C LEU A 327 27.59 -1.84 8.55
N LYS A 328 26.77 -0.92 9.09
CA LYS A 328 27.24 0.33 9.69
C LYS A 328 28.05 0.10 10.96
N ALA A 329 27.67 -0.89 11.76
CA ALA A 329 28.40 -1.26 12.97
C ALA A 329 29.79 -1.84 12.63
N LEU A 330 29.88 -2.69 11.60
CA LEU A 330 31.12 -3.31 11.17
C LEU A 330 32.06 -2.34 10.43
N LEU A 331 31.52 -1.56 9.48
CA LEU A 331 32.30 -0.81 8.50
C LEU A 331 32.27 0.71 8.73
N GLY A 332 31.42 1.18 9.64
CA GLY A 332 31.19 2.60 9.93
C GLY A 332 30.03 3.20 9.14
N PRO A 333 29.50 4.36 9.59
CA PRO A 333 28.26 4.95 9.05
C PRO A 333 28.33 5.35 7.57
N ALA A 334 29.54 5.62 7.05
CA ALA A 334 29.76 6.02 5.66
C ALA A 334 29.92 4.85 4.68
N CYS A 335 29.75 3.60 5.13
CA CYS A 335 29.95 2.41 4.28
C CYS A 335 28.81 2.18 3.26
N LEU A 336 27.65 2.77 3.45
CA LEU A 336 26.53 2.65 2.54
C LEU A 336 26.44 3.93 1.71
N SER A 337 26.72 3.83 0.42
CA SER A 337 26.48 4.93 -0.51
C SER A 337 24.99 5.06 -0.78
N ALA A 338 24.46 6.27 -0.63
CA ALA A 338 23.15 6.62 -1.14
C ALA A 338 23.15 6.53 -2.68
#